data_acb4816e1d568505766fb50ba5ffb2e1
#
_entry.id   acb4816e1d568505766fb50ba5ffb2e1
#
_cell.length_a   1.000
_cell.length_b   1.000
_cell.length_c   1.000
_cell.angle_alpha   90.00
_cell.angle_beta   90.00
_cell.angle_gamma   90.00
#
_symmetry.space_group_name_H-M   'P 1'
#
loop_
_entity.id
_entity.type
_entity.pdbx_description
1 polymer ?
#
loop_
_entity_poly.entity_id
_entity_poly.type
_entity_poly.pdbx_seq_one_letter_code
_entity_poly.pdbx_strand_id
1 'polypeptide(L)'
;MDLDKVTYLLALADTRNYSRAAEQCHISQPALTRYIKNLEEELNVTLFDRSSFPIRLTYAGERYIDGLLKILEMKEKLDKEMREIAGHVQNQISIGMHSTR
;
A
#
# COMPACT_ATOMS: atom_id res chain seq x y z
N MET A 1 9.27 3.92 3.18
CA MET A 1 7.81 3.79 2.99
C MET A 1 7.31 2.58 3.75
N ASP A 2 6.28 2.78 4.52
CA ASP A 2 5.67 1.70 5.29
C ASP A 2 4.53 1.10 4.47
N LEU A 3 4.77 -0.06 3.88
CA LEU A 3 3.81 -0.68 2.99
C LEU A 3 2.55 -1.14 3.73
N ASP A 4 2.66 -1.36 5.04
CA ASP A 4 1.48 -1.74 5.81
C ASP A 4 0.47 -0.61 5.90
N LYS A 5 0.92 0.63 5.79
CA LYS A 5 0.04 1.80 5.88
C LYS A 5 -0.40 2.33 4.52
N VAL A 6 0.08 1.72 3.45
CA VAL A 6 -0.32 2.13 2.10
C VAL A 6 -1.82 1.94 1.90
N THR A 7 -2.41 0.97 2.61
CA THR A 7 -3.84 0.74 2.52
C THR A 7 -4.65 1.96 2.91
N TYR A 8 -4.15 2.80 3.82
CA TYR A 8 -4.85 4.02 4.21
C TYR A 8 -4.97 4.97 3.01
N LEU A 9 -3.87 5.13 2.30
CA LEU A 9 -3.83 6.00 1.13
C LEU A 9 -4.74 5.48 0.02
N LEU A 10 -4.68 4.16 -0.24
CA LEU A 10 -5.50 3.56 -1.28
C LEU A 10 -6.99 3.61 -0.94
N ALA A 11 -7.33 3.42 0.33
CA ALA A 11 -8.73 3.52 0.74
C ALA A 11 -9.27 4.93 0.53
N LEU A 12 -8.46 5.96 0.81
CA LEU A 12 -8.91 7.32 0.58
C LEU A 12 -9.02 7.62 -0.91
N ALA A 13 -8.08 7.12 -1.71
CA ALA A 13 -8.14 7.32 -3.15
C ALA A 13 -9.38 6.66 -3.76
N ASP A 14 -9.78 5.53 -3.20
CA ASP A 14 -10.93 4.78 -3.70
C ASP A 14 -12.25 5.40 -3.25
N THR A 15 -12.37 5.70 -1.96
CA THR A 15 -13.63 6.19 -1.41
C THR A 15 -13.83 7.68 -1.62
N ARG A 16 -12.71 8.44 -1.66
CA ARG A 16 -12.73 9.91 -1.74
C ARG A 16 -13.52 10.54 -0.61
N ASN A 17 -13.51 9.85 0.52
CA ASN A 17 -14.26 10.26 1.70
C ASN A 17 -13.49 9.82 2.93
N TYR A 18 -13.02 10.79 3.73
CA TYR A 18 -12.18 10.49 4.88
C TYR A 18 -12.87 9.57 5.88
N SER A 19 -14.16 9.83 6.15
CA SER A 19 -14.89 9.01 7.11
C SER A 19 -15.00 7.56 6.64
N ARG A 20 -15.32 7.36 5.38
CA ARG A 20 -15.45 6.02 4.82
C ARG A 20 -14.11 5.31 4.78
N ALA A 21 -13.07 6.01 4.37
CA ALA A 21 -11.75 5.41 4.30
C ALA A 21 -11.27 4.98 5.68
N ALA A 22 -11.47 5.85 6.68
CA ALA A 22 -11.08 5.53 8.05
C ALA A 22 -11.84 4.30 8.55
N GLU A 23 -13.12 4.22 8.24
CA GLU A 23 -13.95 3.09 8.63
C GLU A 23 -13.43 1.80 8.00
N GLN A 24 -13.11 1.83 6.71
CA GLN A 24 -12.56 0.66 6.03
C GLN A 24 -11.24 0.21 6.63
N CYS A 25 -10.44 1.15 7.09
CA CYS A 25 -9.12 0.85 7.62
C CYS A 25 -9.13 0.60 9.13
N HIS A 26 -10.31 0.69 9.76
CA HIS A 26 -10.48 0.46 11.20
C HIS A 26 -9.61 1.41 12.03
N ILE A 27 -9.55 2.68 11.60
CA ILE A 27 -8.86 3.73 12.35
C ILE A 27 -9.79 4.93 12.48
N SER A 28 -9.44 5.85 13.36
CA SER A 28 -10.23 7.07 13.49
C SER A 28 -9.97 8.00 12.32
N GLN A 29 -10.95 8.86 12.03
CA GLN A 29 -10.77 9.82 10.96
C GLN A 29 -9.61 10.79 11.24
N PRO A 30 -9.45 11.31 12.48
CA PRO A 30 -8.28 12.16 12.75
C PRO A 30 -6.95 11.45 12.53
N ALA A 31 -6.88 10.13 12.82
CA ALA A 31 -5.66 9.38 12.58
C ALA A 31 -5.37 9.29 11.09
N LEU A 32 -6.38 9.04 10.28
CA LEU A 32 -6.22 8.99 8.83
C LEU A 32 -5.80 10.34 8.29
N THR A 33 -6.46 11.40 8.74
CA THR A 33 -6.13 12.76 8.31
C THR A 33 -4.67 13.08 8.62
N ARG A 34 -4.22 12.71 9.82
CA ARG A 34 -2.83 12.96 10.23
C ARG A 34 -1.86 12.18 9.36
N TYR A 35 -2.19 10.92 9.08
CA TYR A 35 -1.33 10.09 8.24
C TYR A 35 -1.15 10.71 6.86
N ILE A 36 -2.25 11.14 6.24
CA ILE A 36 -2.19 11.72 4.90
C ILE A 36 -1.40 13.03 4.92
N LYS A 37 -1.65 13.89 5.91
CA LYS A 37 -0.93 15.17 6.00
C LYS A 37 0.57 14.95 6.21
N ASN A 38 0.94 13.99 7.05
CA ASN A 38 2.35 13.70 7.29
C ASN A 38 3.02 13.20 6.02
N LEU A 39 2.32 12.36 5.28
CA LEU A 39 2.86 11.86 4.01
C LEU A 39 3.05 13.00 3.01
N GLU A 40 2.05 13.87 2.90
CA GLU A 40 2.16 15.00 1.99
C GLU A 40 3.31 15.92 2.37
N GLU A 41 3.52 16.12 3.67
CA GLU A 41 4.65 16.94 4.14
C GLU A 41 5.97 16.27 3.82
N GLU A 42 6.05 14.98 4.04
CA GLU A 42 7.27 14.23 3.74
C GLU A 42 7.63 14.31 2.26
N LEU A 43 6.62 14.21 1.41
CA LEU A 43 6.82 14.24 -0.03
C LEU A 43 6.89 15.67 -0.59
N ASN A 44 6.48 16.63 0.20
CA ASN A 44 6.43 18.04 -0.16
C ASN A 44 5.53 18.30 -1.37
N VAL A 45 4.43 17.55 -1.46
CA VAL A 45 3.39 17.75 -2.46
C VAL A 45 2.03 17.49 -1.82
N THR A 46 0.99 18.06 -2.41
CA THR A 46 -0.38 17.76 -2.03
C THR A 46 -0.88 16.61 -2.90
N LEU A 47 -1.40 15.57 -2.28
CA LEU A 47 -1.90 14.40 -2.99
C LEU A 47 -3.41 14.46 -3.19
N PHE A 48 -4.13 15.10 -2.28
CA PHE A 48 -5.59 15.17 -2.31
C PHE A 48 -6.04 16.61 -2.23
N ASP A 49 -6.97 16.95 -3.12
CA ASP A 49 -7.59 18.27 -3.15
C ASP A 49 -8.85 18.21 -2.30
N ARG A 50 -8.80 18.89 -1.15
CA ARG A 50 -9.91 18.89 -0.19
C ARG A 50 -10.90 20.01 -0.42
N SER A 51 -10.68 20.82 -1.45
CA SER A 51 -11.55 21.97 -1.70
C SER A 51 -12.89 21.57 -2.30
N SER A 52 -13.03 20.33 -2.71
CA SER A 52 -14.29 19.82 -3.25
C SER A 52 -14.67 18.52 -2.55
N PHE A 53 -15.96 18.17 -2.65
CA PHE A 53 -16.44 16.90 -2.14
C PHE A 53 -17.29 16.27 -3.24
N PRO A 54 -16.98 15.03 -3.66
CA PRO A 54 -15.94 14.13 -3.13
C PRO A 54 -14.53 14.68 -3.34
N ILE A 55 -13.63 14.26 -2.46
CA ILE A 55 -12.23 14.67 -2.54
C ILE A 55 -11.63 14.14 -3.85
N ARG A 56 -10.75 14.93 -4.44
CA ARG A 56 -10.12 14.54 -5.70
C ARG A 56 -8.62 14.39 -5.51
N LEU A 57 -8.03 13.52 -6.32
CA LEU A 57 -6.57 13.41 -6.37
C LEU A 57 -6.01 14.59 -7.16
N THR A 58 -4.89 15.11 -6.69
CA THR A 58 -4.11 16.06 -7.49
C THR A 58 -3.34 15.27 -8.55
N TYR A 59 -2.68 15.97 -9.46
CA TYR A 59 -1.81 15.29 -10.42
C TYR A 59 -0.75 14.48 -9.67
N ALA A 60 -0.13 15.08 -8.65
CA ALA A 60 0.87 14.36 -7.85
C ALA A 60 0.24 13.14 -7.20
N GLY A 61 -0.99 13.26 -6.71
CA GLY A 61 -1.69 12.13 -6.11
C GLY A 61 -1.91 11.00 -7.08
N GLU A 62 -2.32 11.33 -8.31
CA GLU A 62 -2.53 10.32 -9.33
C GLU A 62 -1.24 9.59 -9.66
N ARG A 63 -0.15 10.35 -9.82
CA ARG A 63 1.14 9.76 -10.12
C ARG A 63 1.63 8.88 -8.98
N TYR A 64 1.42 9.34 -7.75
CA TYR A 64 1.88 8.60 -6.58
C TYR A 64 1.14 7.28 -6.43
N ILE A 65 -0.20 7.31 -6.57
CA ILE A 65 -1.02 6.09 -6.49
C ILE A 65 -0.61 5.12 -7.59
N ASP A 66 -0.44 5.61 -8.82
CA ASP A 66 -0.04 4.75 -9.93
C ASP A 66 1.28 4.05 -9.65
N GLY A 67 2.25 4.79 -9.13
CA GLY A 67 3.54 4.20 -8.77
C GLY A 67 3.43 3.21 -7.63
N LEU A 68 2.62 3.53 -6.62
CA LEU A 68 2.42 2.64 -5.49
C LEU A 68 1.82 1.29 -5.91
N LEU A 69 0.85 1.34 -6.81
CA LEU A 69 0.24 0.10 -7.28
C LEU A 69 1.26 -0.80 -7.97
N LYS A 70 2.20 -0.20 -8.70
CA LYS A 70 3.27 -0.96 -9.32
C LYS A 70 4.22 -1.56 -8.29
N ILE A 71 4.52 -0.82 -7.24
CA ILE A 71 5.38 -1.31 -6.17
C ILE A 71 4.71 -2.49 -5.46
N LEU A 72 3.41 -2.37 -5.18
CA LEU A 72 2.67 -3.43 -4.52
C LEU A 72 2.61 -4.68 -5.39
N GLU A 73 2.44 -4.52 -6.69
CA GLU A 73 2.43 -5.63 -7.61
C GLU A 73 3.78 -6.35 -7.59
N MET A 74 4.85 -5.58 -7.59
CA MET A 74 6.19 -6.13 -7.54
C MET A 74 6.44 -6.88 -6.22
N LYS A 75 5.96 -6.31 -5.12
CA LYS A 75 6.09 -6.96 -3.82
C LYS A 75 5.34 -8.29 -3.80
N GLU A 76 4.14 -8.32 -4.37
CA GLU A 76 3.36 -9.56 -4.42
C GLU A 76 4.06 -10.63 -5.24
N LYS A 77 4.66 -10.24 -6.36
CA LYS A 77 5.43 -11.18 -7.17
C LYS A 77 6.63 -11.74 -6.40
N LEU A 78 7.31 -10.89 -5.67
CA LEU A 78 8.45 -11.30 -4.87
C LEU A 78 8.03 -12.25 -3.77
N ASP A 79 6.97 -11.93 -3.06
CA ASP A 79 6.46 -12.78 -1.99
C ASP A 79 6.06 -14.15 -2.53
N LYS A 80 5.44 -14.17 -3.70
CA LYS A 80 5.05 -15.42 -4.34
C LYS A 80 6.28 -16.24 -4.70
N GLU A 81 7.30 -15.60 -5.24
CA GLU A 81 8.54 -16.28 -5.59
C GLU A 81 9.17 -16.91 -4.36
N MET A 82 9.17 -16.18 -3.24
CA MET A 82 9.74 -16.69 -2.01
C MET A 82 8.96 -17.89 -1.50
N ARG A 83 7.62 -17.84 -1.59
CA ARG A 83 6.81 -18.98 -1.20
C ARG A 83 7.11 -20.20 -2.04
N GLU A 84 7.31 -20.01 -3.34
CA GLU A 84 7.62 -21.11 -4.25
C GLU A 84 8.99 -21.72 -3.93
N ILE A 85 9.96 -20.86 -3.66
CA ILE A 85 11.29 -21.33 -3.28
C ILE A 85 11.23 -22.10 -1.96
N ALA A 86 10.51 -21.58 -0.98
CA ALA A 86 10.39 -22.23 0.32
C ALA A 86 9.73 -23.61 0.16
N GLY A 87 8.69 -23.70 -0.67
CA GLY A 87 8.04 -24.98 -0.94
C GLY A 87 8.98 -25.95 -1.61
N HIS A 88 9.76 -25.49 -2.56
CA HIS A 88 10.72 -26.34 -3.26
C HIS A 88 11.78 -26.88 -2.31
N VAL A 89 12.32 -25.98 -1.48
CA VAL A 89 13.34 -26.39 -0.50
C VAL A 89 12.74 -27.39 0.48
N GLN A 90 11.55 -27.16 0.97
CA GLN A 90 10.89 -28.09 1.88
C GLN A 90 10.68 -29.44 1.24
N ASN A 91 10.27 -29.47 -0.01
CA ASN A 91 10.05 -30.71 -0.72
C ASN A 91 11.34 -31.50 -0.84
N GLN A 92 12.43 -30.83 -1.16
CA GLN A 92 13.72 -31.48 -1.25
C GLN A 92 14.17 -32.04 0.09
N ILE A 93 13.96 -31.30 1.14
CA ILE A 93 14.30 -31.76 2.48
C ILE A 93 13.48 -32.97 2.85
N SER A 94 12.21 -32.98 2.55
CA SER A 94 11.32 -34.05 2.96
C SER A 94 11.64 -35.34 2.22
N ILE A 95 12.24 -35.29 1.04
CA ILE A 95 12.66 -36.51 0.34
C ILE A 95 14.13 -36.79 0.56
N GLY A 96 14.76 -36.12 1.51
CA GLY A 96 16.11 -36.44 1.90
C GLY A 96 17.19 -35.84 1.02
N MET A 97 16.83 -34.96 0.12
CA MET A 97 17.81 -34.36 -0.75
C MET A 97 18.31 -33.05 -0.16
N HIS A 98 19.53 -32.72 -0.49
CA HIS A 98 20.07 -31.45 -0.07
C HIS A 98 19.53 -30.34 -0.92
N SER A 99 19.35 -29.24 -0.29
CA SER A 99 19.04 -28.04 -0.97
C SER A 99 20.24 -27.58 -1.73
N THR A 100 20.05 -27.00 -2.78
CA THR A 100 21.11 -26.41 -3.43
C THR A 100 21.08 -24.95 -3.36
N ARG A 101 20.80 -24.74 -2.93
CA ARG A 101 21.11 -23.69 -3.00
C ARG A 101 20.68 -23.06 -3.33
#